data_497fd3904d7d6c8eb49f28cee518594a
#
_entry.id   497fd3904d7d6c8eb49f28cee518594a
#
_cell.length_a   1.000
_cell.length_b   1.000
_cell.length_c   1.000
_cell.angle_alpha   90.00
_cell.angle_beta   90.00
_cell.angle_gamma   90.00
#
_symmetry.space_group_name_H-M   'P 1'
#
loop_
_entity.id
_entity.type
_entity.pdbx_description
1 polymer ?
#
loop_
_entity_poly.entity_id
_entity_poly.type
_entity_poly.pdbx_seq_one_letter_code
_entity_poly.pdbx_strand_id
1 'polypeptide(L)'
;RILRVFSGNMRLPFGGKQLLFVGDVFQLEPVVPSDQKEILSLFYASPFFFSARVFKSINLVPIELQKVYRQADPVFINILDRIRSNAARRQELEILNTRYFPEFEPNNEDMYITLATRRDQVDFINEKKLSELPGEEFISAGRIDGDFPESSLPTQLNLAIKEQAQVIFIDNDYERRWVNGTIGMISGIDENGNVYVLLENGIEHLVEPTSWRNYKYKYNEKEKKVEEEIVGTFEQLPIRLAWAITVHKSQGLTFSRVVVDLTGGVFAGGQTYVALSRCTSLEGLVLKSRISPHDIFVRKEIVQFSQMFNDRQLIEKSLCESEAELLYARAAHSFKSGNVKDTVEAFAAAVSKRNELEKPEVQRLLRMKLQTMNTQRAQIKKLREEIHAQREIQKEYAHEYYLMGNECITKAHDPNAAIRSFDKALRLYPEFVDAWVRKGVTLLDLGDGFQAVTCLNEAVRLNPKSFKARYNRGKSYLQLKYYDEAVSDFMKAVDLKPKHAAAHEYLAEAFLHTGEEELARQHQDIADELRNGNHS
;
A
#
# COMPACT_ATOMS: atom_id res chain seq x y z
N ARG A 1 4.54 -15.43 10.71
CA ARG A 1 4.87 -14.43 11.74
C ARG A 1 5.54 -13.21 11.14
N ILE A 2 6.56 -13.38 10.28
CA ILE A 2 7.34 -12.31 9.64
C ILE A 2 6.42 -11.27 8.99
N LEU A 3 5.54 -11.66 8.07
CA LEU A 3 4.62 -10.75 7.39
C LEU A 3 3.70 -9.96 8.34
N ARG A 4 3.28 -10.56 9.46
CA ARG A 4 2.50 -9.87 10.50
C ARG A 4 3.31 -8.76 11.18
N VAL A 5 4.58 -9.02 11.48
CA VAL A 5 5.48 -8.03 12.08
C VAL A 5 5.72 -6.88 11.10
N PHE A 6 6.09 -7.17 9.86
CA PHE A 6 6.36 -6.15 8.84
C PHE A 6 5.14 -5.28 8.49
N SER A 7 3.95 -5.88 8.44
CA SER A 7 2.73 -5.13 8.15
C SER A 7 2.18 -4.35 9.36
N GLY A 8 2.74 -4.55 10.54
CA GLY A 8 2.19 -4.04 11.79
C GLY A 8 0.84 -4.65 12.19
N ASN A 9 0.39 -5.67 11.46
CA ASN A 9 -0.92 -6.29 11.67
C ASN A 9 -0.78 -7.72 12.21
N MET A 10 -0.79 -7.83 13.54
CA MET A 10 -0.66 -9.12 14.22
C MET A 10 -1.94 -9.97 14.20
N ARG A 11 -3.09 -9.38 13.86
CA ARG A 11 -4.41 -10.04 13.95
C ARG A 11 -4.74 -10.85 12.71
N LEU A 12 -4.51 -10.29 11.53
CA LEU A 12 -4.84 -10.95 10.27
C LEU A 12 -3.80 -12.01 9.87
N PRO A 13 -4.23 -13.11 9.23
CA PRO A 13 -3.34 -14.05 8.58
C PRO A 13 -2.37 -13.30 7.65
N PHE A 14 -1.10 -13.69 7.65
CA PHE A 14 -0.03 -13.07 6.85
C PHE A 14 0.03 -11.53 6.94
N GLY A 15 -0.51 -10.95 8.02
CA GLY A 15 -0.55 -9.49 8.19
C GLY A 15 -1.51 -8.77 7.26
N GLY A 16 -2.49 -9.48 6.69
CA GLY A 16 -3.45 -8.94 5.71
C GLY A 16 -2.86 -8.76 4.31
N LYS A 17 -1.69 -9.38 4.02
CA LYS A 17 -1.09 -9.37 2.68
C LYS A 17 -1.73 -10.43 1.79
N GLN A 18 -1.93 -10.10 0.53
CA GLN A 18 -2.28 -11.07 -0.51
C GLN A 18 -1.06 -11.93 -0.83
N LEU A 19 -1.26 -13.25 -0.97
CA LEU A 19 -0.20 -14.20 -1.27
C LEU A 19 -0.53 -14.96 -2.54
N LEU A 20 0.47 -15.11 -3.39
CA LEU A 20 0.46 -16.00 -4.54
C LEU A 20 1.43 -17.15 -4.27
N PHE A 21 0.90 -18.39 -4.25
CA PHE A 21 1.69 -19.61 -4.18
C PHE A 21 1.80 -20.19 -5.59
N VAL A 22 3.03 -20.44 -6.03
CA VAL A 22 3.31 -21.05 -7.33
C VAL A 22 4.07 -22.34 -7.10
N GLY A 23 3.61 -23.44 -7.70
CA GLY A 23 4.24 -24.75 -7.56
C GLY A 23 3.38 -25.87 -8.13
N ASP A 24 3.84 -27.11 -7.99
CA ASP A 24 3.11 -28.31 -8.39
C ASP A 24 3.06 -29.30 -7.20
N VAL A 25 1.88 -29.49 -6.64
CA VAL A 25 1.68 -30.36 -5.47
C VAL A 25 1.85 -31.85 -5.80
N PHE A 26 1.78 -32.23 -7.07
CA PHE A 26 1.99 -33.59 -7.53
C PHE A 26 3.46 -33.95 -7.75
N GLN A 27 4.37 -32.98 -7.66
CA GLN A 27 5.80 -33.22 -7.65
C GLN A 27 6.23 -33.80 -6.29
N LEU A 28 7.52 -33.74 -5.99
CA LEU A 28 8.07 -34.32 -4.77
C LEU A 28 7.45 -33.70 -3.51
N GLU A 29 7.12 -34.56 -2.55
CA GLU A 29 6.64 -34.13 -1.25
C GLU A 29 7.72 -33.41 -0.44
N PRO A 30 7.34 -32.53 0.52
CA PRO A 30 8.30 -31.87 1.38
C PRO A 30 9.12 -32.88 2.21
N VAL A 31 10.42 -32.69 2.22
CA VAL A 31 11.33 -33.51 3.03
C VAL A 31 11.21 -33.09 4.49
N VAL A 32 10.76 -34.01 5.35
CA VAL A 32 10.71 -33.83 6.79
C VAL A 32 11.78 -34.70 7.45
N PRO A 33 12.78 -34.10 8.13
CA PRO A 33 13.78 -34.84 8.89
C PRO A 33 13.12 -35.77 9.93
N SER A 34 13.73 -36.93 10.16
CA SER A 34 13.15 -37.96 11.04
C SER A 34 12.89 -37.48 12.46
N ASP A 35 13.79 -36.65 13.00
CA ASP A 35 13.69 -36.02 14.33
C ASP A 35 12.53 -35.01 14.46
N GLN A 36 12.09 -34.43 13.35
CA GLN A 36 10.99 -33.48 13.31
C GLN A 36 9.64 -34.12 12.98
N LYS A 37 9.65 -35.30 12.38
CA LYS A 37 8.43 -35.97 11.89
C LYS A 37 7.44 -36.25 13.01
N GLU A 38 7.89 -36.75 14.15
CA GLU A 38 7.03 -37.03 15.30
C GLU A 38 6.41 -35.75 15.87
N ILE A 39 7.24 -34.69 16.03
CA ILE A 39 6.75 -33.41 16.54
C ILE A 39 5.71 -32.79 15.62
N LEU A 40 5.97 -32.77 14.31
CA LEU A 40 5.05 -32.19 13.34
C LEU A 40 3.72 -32.96 13.26
N SER A 41 3.75 -34.28 13.38
CA SER A 41 2.54 -35.13 13.35
C SER A 41 1.57 -34.86 14.51
N LEU A 42 2.06 -34.32 15.65
CA LEU A 42 1.20 -33.88 16.76
C LEU A 42 0.35 -32.65 16.43
N PHE A 43 0.81 -31.83 15.48
CA PHE A 43 0.19 -30.54 15.19
C PHE A 43 -0.47 -30.45 13.83
N TYR A 44 -0.03 -31.26 12.86
CA TYR A 44 -0.44 -31.19 11.46
C TYR A 44 -0.77 -32.57 10.91
N ALA A 45 -1.86 -32.65 10.14
CA ALA A 45 -2.31 -33.91 9.54
C ALA A 45 -1.36 -34.42 8.43
N SER A 46 -0.63 -33.53 7.79
CA SER A 46 0.34 -33.87 6.74
C SER A 46 1.46 -32.81 6.64
N PRO A 47 2.59 -33.11 5.99
CA PRO A 47 3.68 -32.18 5.79
C PRO A 47 3.39 -31.11 4.73
N PHE A 48 2.29 -31.20 4.01
CA PHE A 48 1.94 -30.28 2.95
C PHE A 48 1.52 -28.92 3.49
N PHE A 49 1.84 -27.85 2.76
CA PHE A 49 1.56 -26.47 3.16
C PHE A 49 0.07 -26.22 3.43
N PHE A 50 -0.83 -26.85 2.67
CA PHE A 50 -2.28 -26.69 2.83
C PHE A 50 -2.83 -27.32 4.11
N SER A 51 -2.05 -28.17 4.81
CA SER A 51 -2.39 -28.69 6.15
C SER A 51 -2.06 -27.70 7.27
N ALA A 52 -1.35 -26.60 7.01
CA ALA A 52 -1.02 -25.62 8.02
C ALA A 52 -2.29 -24.92 8.56
N ARG A 53 -2.34 -24.67 9.88
CA ARG A 53 -3.52 -24.13 10.58
C ARG A 53 -4.02 -22.81 9.99
N VAL A 54 -3.12 -21.99 9.43
CA VAL A 54 -3.46 -20.71 8.82
C VAL A 54 -4.41 -20.86 7.64
N PHE A 55 -4.32 -21.96 6.87
CA PHE A 55 -5.19 -22.21 5.73
C PHE A 55 -6.64 -22.50 6.09
N LYS A 56 -6.94 -22.79 7.38
CA LYS A 56 -8.32 -22.88 7.88
C LYS A 56 -8.99 -21.51 8.04
N SER A 57 -8.20 -20.43 8.05
CA SER A 57 -8.65 -19.05 8.30
C SER A 57 -8.48 -18.11 7.11
N ILE A 58 -8.09 -18.63 5.95
CA ILE A 58 -7.95 -17.87 4.71
C ILE A 58 -8.71 -18.55 3.58
N ASN A 59 -9.12 -17.76 2.60
CA ASN A 59 -9.69 -18.28 1.36
C ASN A 59 -8.53 -18.63 0.42
N LEU A 60 -8.30 -19.93 0.20
CA LEU A 60 -7.35 -20.42 -0.78
C LEU A 60 -8.11 -20.81 -2.04
N VAL A 61 -7.74 -20.22 -3.18
CA VAL A 61 -8.33 -20.52 -4.49
C VAL A 61 -7.26 -21.19 -5.34
N PRO A 62 -7.25 -22.52 -5.43
CA PRO A 62 -6.25 -23.22 -6.24
C PRO A 62 -6.67 -23.21 -7.71
N ILE A 63 -5.79 -22.68 -8.54
CA ILE A 63 -5.96 -22.61 -10.00
C ILE A 63 -4.88 -23.48 -10.64
N GLU A 64 -5.30 -24.45 -11.42
CA GLU A 64 -4.42 -25.30 -12.20
C GLU A 64 -4.26 -24.77 -13.62
N LEU A 65 -3.01 -24.58 -14.05
CA LEU A 65 -2.70 -24.20 -15.42
C LEU A 65 -2.87 -25.41 -16.35
N GLN A 66 -3.64 -25.24 -17.43
CA GLN A 66 -4.05 -26.33 -18.31
C GLN A 66 -3.09 -26.57 -19.49
N LYS A 67 -2.29 -25.58 -19.87
CA LYS A 67 -1.43 -25.67 -21.06
C LYS A 67 -0.03 -26.10 -20.67
N VAL A 68 0.43 -27.18 -21.29
CA VAL A 68 1.80 -27.70 -21.17
C VAL A 68 2.67 -27.09 -22.27
N TYR A 69 3.86 -26.61 -21.91
CA TYR A 69 4.82 -26.00 -22.84
C TYR A 69 6.14 -26.76 -22.95
N ARG A 70 6.45 -27.65 -22.01
CA ARG A 70 7.71 -28.41 -21.98
C ARG A 70 7.75 -29.53 -22.99
N GLN A 71 6.65 -30.28 -23.13
CA GLN A 71 6.49 -31.37 -24.07
C GLN A 71 5.60 -30.94 -25.23
N ALA A 72 5.92 -31.42 -26.44
CA ALA A 72 5.13 -31.17 -27.64
C ALA A 72 4.30 -32.39 -28.08
N ASP A 73 4.70 -33.61 -27.70
CA ASP A 73 4.01 -34.85 -28.06
C ASP A 73 2.74 -35.06 -27.21
N PRO A 74 1.55 -35.06 -27.82
CA PRO A 74 0.29 -35.23 -27.08
C PRO A 74 0.19 -36.60 -26.37
N VAL A 75 0.80 -37.64 -26.93
CA VAL A 75 0.79 -39.00 -26.34
C VAL A 75 1.59 -38.99 -25.05
N PHE A 76 2.78 -38.41 -25.08
CA PHE A 76 3.64 -38.32 -23.91
C PHE A 76 3.02 -37.40 -22.82
N ILE A 77 2.44 -36.26 -23.22
CA ILE A 77 1.72 -35.38 -22.32
C ILE A 77 0.59 -36.13 -21.60
N ASN A 78 -0.23 -36.89 -22.33
CA ASN A 78 -1.31 -37.66 -21.74
C ASN A 78 -0.78 -38.74 -20.77
N ILE A 79 0.30 -39.44 -21.10
CA ILE A 79 0.95 -40.42 -20.21
C ILE A 79 1.38 -39.73 -18.90
N LEU A 80 2.07 -38.59 -19.01
CA LEU A 80 2.55 -37.83 -17.84
C LEU A 80 1.37 -37.36 -16.96
N ASP A 81 0.29 -36.86 -17.55
CA ASP A 81 -0.89 -36.43 -16.79
C ASP A 81 -1.56 -37.60 -16.06
N ARG A 82 -1.65 -38.77 -16.70
CA ARG A 82 -2.17 -40.00 -16.08
C ARG A 82 -1.29 -40.48 -14.93
N ILE A 83 0.02 -40.45 -15.08
CA ILE A 83 0.98 -40.79 -14.02
C ILE A 83 0.88 -39.78 -12.87
N ARG A 84 0.84 -38.51 -13.19
CA ARG A 84 0.70 -37.41 -12.21
C ARG A 84 -0.53 -37.59 -11.34
N SER A 85 -1.67 -37.88 -11.94
CA SER A 85 -2.94 -38.06 -11.23
C SER A 85 -3.15 -39.46 -10.64
N ASN A 86 -2.17 -40.35 -10.70
CA ASN A 86 -2.29 -41.78 -10.34
C ASN A 86 -3.44 -42.49 -11.05
N ALA A 87 -3.69 -42.12 -12.29
CA ALA A 87 -4.75 -42.68 -13.15
C ALA A 87 -4.20 -43.43 -14.37
N ALA A 88 -2.89 -43.72 -14.38
CA ALA A 88 -2.25 -44.47 -15.45
C ALA A 88 -2.79 -45.88 -15.55
N ARG A 89 -3.21 -46.29 -16.74
CA ARG A 89 -3.73 -47.61 -17.08
C ARG A 89 -2.64 -48.44 -17.72
N ARG A 90 -2.96 -49.72 -17.93
CA ARG A 90 -2.03 -50.68 -18.57
C ARG A 90 -1.50 -50.20 -19.93
N GLN A 91 -2.35 -49.56 -20.74
CA GLN A 91 -1.94 -49.08 -22.08
C GLN A 91 -0.87 -48.00 -22.00
N GLU A 92 -1.03 -46.99 -21.14
CA GLU A 92 -0.05 -45.89 -20.94
C GLU A 92 1.30 -46.45 -20.46
N LEU A 93 1.26 -47.44 -19.55
CA LEU A 93 2.47 -48.11 -19.06
C LEU A 93 3.11 -49.00 -20.12
N GLU A 94 2.35 -49.67 -20.95
CA GLU A 94 2.89 -50.45 -22.09
C GLU A 94 3.61 -49.56 -23.11
N ILE A 95 3.00 -48.40 -23.48
CA ILE A 95 3.65 -47.40 -24.36
C ILE A 95 4.94 -46.89 -23.71
N LEU A 96 4.89 -46.48 -22.42
CA LEU A 96 6.07 -45.99 -21.74
C LEU A 96 7.17 -47.05 -21.67
N ASN A 97 6.81 -48.29 -21.37
CA ASN A 97 7.74 -49.44 -21.30
C ASN A 97 8.31 -49.87 -22.65
N THR A 98 7.86 -49.33 -23.79
CA THR A 98 8.57 -49.50 -25.05
C THR A 98 9.96 -48.86 -25.00
N ARG A 99 10.18 -47.93 -24.06
CA ARG A 99 11.48 -47.27 -23.84
C ARG A 99 12.38 -48.00 -22.84
N TYR A 100 12.05 -49.23 -22.45
CA TYR A 100 12.83 -50.07 -21.56
C TYR A 100 14.02 -50.70 -22.27
N PHE A 101 15.22 -50.22 -21.97
CA PHE A 101 16.49 -50.69 -22.49
C PHE A 101 17.48 -50.83 -21.32
N PRO A 102 17.50 -51.98 -20.60
CA PRO A 102 18.30 -52.14 -19.36
C PRO A 102 19.79 -52.07 -19.63
N GLU A 103 20.25 -52.54 -20.77
CA GLU A 103 21.68 -52.57 -21.18
C GLU A 103 22.12 -51.28 -21.89
N PHE A 104 21.24 -50.26 -21.97
CA PHE A 104 21.60 -49.03 -22.67
C PHE A 104 22.70 -48.28 -21.94
N GLU A 105 23.83 -48.07 -22.56
CA GLU A 105 24.89 -47.20 -22.06
C GLU A 105 25.09 -46.07 -23.07
N PRO A 106 24.84 -44.81 -22.64
CA PRO A 106 25.02 -43.67 -23.53
C PRO A 106 26.48 -43.40 -23.80
N ASN A 107 26.80 -43.01 -25.03
CA ASN A 107 28.10 -42.43 -25.37
C ASN A 107 28.21 -41.03 -24.74
N ASN A 108 29.42 -40.58 -24.42
CA ASN A 108 29.62 -39.26 -23.82
C ASN A 108 29.13 -38.11 -24.72
N GLU A 109 29.24 -38.26 -26.05
CA GLU A 109 28.78 -37.27 -27.03
C GLU A 109 27.25 -37.11 -27.08
N ASP A 110 26.50 -38.14 -26.64
CA ASP A 110 25.03 -38.12 -26.65
C ASP A 110 24.42 -37.25 -25.56
N MET A 111 25.19 -36.81 -24.57
CA MET A 111 24.78 -35.96 -23.44
C MET A 111 23.52 -36.45 -22.70
N TYR A 112 23.34 -37.78 -22.61
CA TYR A 112 22.28 -38.32 -21.73
C TYR A 112 22.57 -38.06 -20.27
N ILE A 113 21.53 -37.70 -19.52
CA ILE A 113 21.62 -37.60 -18.06
C ILE A 113 20.83 -38.72 -17.40
N THR A 114 21.45 -39.43 -16.46
CA THR A 114 20.76 -40.46 -15.67
C THR A 114 20.09 -39.85 -14.44
N LEU A 115 18.79 -40.05 -14.31
CA LEU A 115 18.01 -39.66 -13.13
C LEU A 115 17.82 -40.88 -12.24
N ALA A 116 18.49 -40.88 -11.10
CA ALA A 116 18.39 -41.97 -10.10
C ALA A 116 17.67 -41.53 -8.84
N THR A 117 17.09 -42.49 -8.10
CA THR A 117 16.34 -42.22 -6.88
C THR A 117 17.25 -41.98 -5.68
N ARG A 118 18.44 -42.54 -5.67
CA ARG A 118 19.38 -42.56 -4.54
C ARG A 118 20.68 -41.80 -4.85
N ARG A 119 21.22 -41.13 -3.83
CA ARG A 119 22.45 -40.37 -3.94
C ARG A 119 23.69 -41.25 -4.15
N ASP A 120 23.80 -42.36 -3.42
CA ASP A 120 24.92 -43.31 -3.55
C ASP A 120 25.03 -43.88 -4.95
N GLN A 121 23.90 -44.16 -5.65
CA GLN A 121 23.87 -44.60 -7.04
C GLN A 121 24.39 -43.51 -8.00
N VAL A 122 23.99 -42.26 -7.75
CA VAL A 122 24.46 -41.10 -8.54
C VAL A 122 25.97 -40.90 -8.39
N ASP A 123 26.44 -40.91 -7.15
CA ASP A 123 27.87 -40.70 -6.85
C ASP A 123 28.70 -41.84 -7.51
N PHE A 124 28.27 -43.11 -7.40
CA PHE A 124 28.91 -44.26 -8.07
C PHE A 124 28.97 -44.11 -9.57
N ILE A 125 27.88 -43.71 -10.23
CA ILE A 125 27.86 -43.54 -11.71
C ILE A 125 28.83 -42.42 -12.13
N ASN A 126 28.81 -41.30 -11.46
CA ASN A 126 29.67 -40.15 -11.79
C ASN A 126 31.15 -40.46 -11.54
N GLU A 127 31.50 -41.12 -10.42
CA GLU A 127 32.88 -41.51 -10.10
C GLU A 127 33.40 -42.56 -11.09
N LYS A 128 32.58 -43.59 -11.41
CA LYS A 128 32.92 -44.60 -12.39
C LYS A 128 33.20 -43.98 -13.78
N LYS A 129 32.28 -43.13 -14.26
CA LYS A 129 32.43 -42.47 -15.57
C LYS A 129 33.63 -41.53 -15.61
N LEU A 130 33.91 -40.79 -14.53
CA LEU A 130 35.09 -39.94 -14.44
C LEU A 130 36.39 -40.78 -14.50
N SER A 131 36.42 -41.94 -13.80
CA SER A 131 37.57 -42.82 -13.80
C SER A 131 37.85 -43.49 -15.13
N GLU A 132 36.81 -43.76 -15.93
CA GLU A 132 36.90 -44.35 -17.27
C GLU A 132 37.44 -43.37 -18.34
N LEU A 133 37.40 -42.05 -18.07
CA LEU A 133 37.96 -41.06 -18.99
C LEU A 133 39.49 -41.07 -19.00
N PRO A 134 40.09 -40.89 -20.19
CA PRO A 134 41.55 -40.75 -20.32
C PRO A 134 42.01 -39.39 -19.71
N GLY A 135 43.32 -39.29 -19.51
CA GLY A 135 43.94 -38.05 -19.02
C GLY A 135 44.03 -37.92 -17.50
N GLU A 136 44.75 -36.91 -17.09
CA GLU A 136 44.94 -36.59 -15.67
C GLU A 136 43.75 -35.89 -15.08
N GLU A 137 43.52 -36.15 -13.79
CA GLU A 137 42.43 -35.53 -13.06
C GLU A 137 42.84 -34.13 -12.59
N PHE A 138 42.07 -33.13 -12.93
CA PHE A 138 42.20 -31.75 -12.43
C PHE A 138 41.29 -31.52 -11.24
N ILE A 139 41.85 -31.03 -10.14
CA ILE A 139 41.09 -30.69 -8.96
C ILE A 139 40.96 -29.18 -8.84
N SER A 140 39.74 -28.68 -9.10
CA SER A 140 39.39 -27.29 -8.80
C SER A 140 39.12 -27.16 -7.33
N ALA A 141 40.02 -26.45 -6.60
CA ALA A 141 39.87 -26.21 -5.16
C ALA A 141 38.99 -24.98 -4.91
N GLY A 142 37.83 -25.19 -4.31
CA GLY A 142 36.95 -24.09 -3.88
C GLY A 142 37.48 -23.40 -2.64
N ARG A 143 37.04 -22.16 -2.44
CA ARG A 143 37.44 -21.34 -1.29
C ARG A 143 36.23 -20.99 -0.44
N ILE A 144 36.35 -21.25 0.89
CA ILE A 144 35.37 -20.81 1.87
C ILE A 144 35.98 -19.65 2.66
N ASP A 145 35.22 -18.57 2.83
CA ASP A 145 35.55 -17.47 3.72
C ASP A 145 34.38 -17.24 4.69
N GLY A 146 34.66 -17.13 5.98
CA GLY A 146 33.67 -17.01 7.03
C GLY A 146 32.87 -18.30 7.32
N ASP A 147 31.61 -18.15 7.71
CA ASP A 147 30.71 -19.26 8.08
C ASP A 147 29.89 -19.73 6.89
N PHE A 148 30.32 -20.82 6.25
CA PHE A 148 29.60 -21.48 5.18
C PHE A 148 29.57 -23.00 5.44
N PRO A 149 28.43 -23.55 5.91
CA PRO A 149 28.34 -24.98 6.26
C PRO A 149 28.57 -25.90 5.06
N GLU A 150 29.34 -26.97 5.22
CA GLU A 150 29.57 -27.95 4.16
C GLU A 150 28.30 -28.56 3.59
N SER A 151 27.27 -28.77 4.44
CA SER A 151 25.96 -29.27 4.00
C SER A 151 25.20 -28.32 3.06
N SER A 152 25.62 -27.06 2.99
CA SER A 152 25.02 -26.02 2.15
C SER A 152 25.82 -25.72 0.89
N LEU A 153 26.97 -26.41 0.68
CA LEU A 153 27.78 -26.22 -0.50
C LEU A 153 27.01 -26.57 -1.79
N PRO A 154 26.90 -25.64 -2.74
CA PRO A 154 26.22 -25.89 -4.02
C PRO A 154 26.94 -26.93 -4.86
N THR A 155 28.27 -27.05 -4.80
CA THR A 155 29.10 -28.07 -5.44
C THR A 155 30.17 -28.58 -4.47
N GLN A 156 31.03 -29.50 -4.90
CA GLN A 156 32.11 -30.03 -4.07
C GLN A 156 33.17 -28.96 -3.78
N LEU A 157 33.71 -28.95 -2.57
CA LEU A 157 34.81 -28.05 -2.21
C LEU A 157 36.04 -28.33 -3.10
N ASN A 158 36.39 -29.61 -3.26
CA ASN A 158 37.42 -30.07 -4.21
C ASN A 158 36.69 -30.78 -5.36
N LEU A 159 36.49 -30.07 -6.45
CA LEU A 159 35.78 -30.57 -7.62
C LEU A 159 36.78 -31.25 -8.56
N ALA A 160 36.72 -32.59 -8.60
CA ALA A 160 37.52 -33.40 -9.50
C ALA A 160 36.85 -33.47 -10.88
N ILE A 161 37.58 -33.09 -11.93
CA ILE A 161 37.11 -33.10 -13.33
C ILE A 161 38.22 -33.55 -14.30
N LYS A 162 37.82 -33.95 -15.47
CA LYS A 162 38.73 -34.27 -16.59
C LYS A 162 38.19 -33.67 -17.88
N GLU A 163 39.02 -33.56 -18.87
CA GLU A 163 38.55 -33.33 -20.25
C GLU A 163 37.55 -34.41 -20.66
N GLN A 164 36.56 -34.06 -21.47
CA GLN A 164 35.42 -34.88 -21.86
C GLN A 164 34.45 -35.26 -20.72
N ALA A 165 34.63 -34.71 -19.50
CA ALA A 165 33.66 -34.93 -18.43
C ALA A 165 32.37 -34.19 -18.72
N GLN A 166 31.24 -34.91 -18.57
CA GLN A 166 29.92 -34.32 -18.66
C GLN A 166 29.58 -33.56 -17.37
N VAL A 167 29.21 -32.31 -17.51
CA VAL A 167 28.90 -31.41 -16.41
C VAL A 167 27.53 -30.74 -16.56
N ILE A 168 26.96 -30.30 -15.45
CA ILE A 168 25.76 -29.48 -15.41
C ILE A 168 26.07 -28.18 -14.70
N PHE A 169 25.62 -27.07 -15.25
CA PHE A 169 25.68 -25.77 -14.59
C PHE A 169 24.67 -25.70 -13.47
N ILE A 170 25.07 -25.18 -12.32
CA ILE A 170 24.26 -25.10 -11.11
C ILE A 170 23.88 -23.66 -10.74
N ASP A 171 24.26 -22.71 -11.58
CA ASP A 171 23.91 -21.30 -11.45
C ASP A 171 23.63 -20.69 -12.82
N ASN A 172 22.89 -19.57 -12.85
CA ASN A 172 22.64 -18.82 -14.07
C ASN A 172 23.82 -17.90 -14.36
N ASP A 173 24.28 -17.89 -15.60
CA ASP A 173 25.31 -16.96 -16.03
C ASP A 173 24.77 -15.53 -16.11
N TYR A 174 25.59 -14.55 -15.70
CA TYR A 174 25.24 -13.14 -15.74
C TYR A 174 25.02 -12.63 -17.19
N GLU A 175 25.83 -13.11 -18.13
CA GLU A 175 25.73 -12.80 -19.57
C GLU A 175 24.72 -13.68 -20.30
N ARG A 176 24.03 -14.57 -19.59
CA ARG A 176 23.03 -15.52 -20.14
C ARG A 176 23.59 -16.51 -21.14
N ARG A 177 24.86 -16.86 -21.05
CA ARG A 177 25.50 -17.90 -21.87
C ARG A 177 24.93 -19.28 -21.57
N TRP A 178 24.56 -19.52 -20.30
CA TRP A 178 23.86 -20.71 -19.81
C TRP A 178 22.90 -20.37 -18.69
N VAL A 179 22.05 -21.31 -18.35
CA VAL A 179 21.15 -21.25 -17.21
C VAL A 179 21.38 -22.47 -16.30
N ASN A 180 20.92 -22.39 -15.06
CA ASN A 180 20.95 -23.54 -14.15
C ASN A 180 20.25 -24.75 -14.79
N GLY A 181 20.95 -25.89 -14.87
CA GLY A 181 20.50 -27.12 -15.52
C GLY A 181 20.99 -27.30 -16.94
N THR A 182 21.71 -26.33 -17.53
CA THR A 182 22.37 -26.53 -18.84
C THR A 182 23.43 -27.59 -18.70
N ILE A 183 23.44 -28.56 -19.63
CA ILE A 183 24.45 -29.62 -19.71
C ILE A 183 25.55 -29.19 -20.71
N GLY A 184 26.76 -29.56 -20.40
CA GLY A 184 27.90 -29.40 -21.29
C GLY A 184 28.95 -30.47 -21.05
N MET A 185 29.95 -30.50 -21.91
CA MET A 185 31.12 -31.37 -21.82
C MET A 185 32.37 -30.51 -21.71
N ILE A 186 33.26 -30.84 -20.77
CA ILE A 186 34.55 -30.14 -20.66
C ILE A 186 35.36 -30.40 -21.93
N SER A 187 35.59 -29.35 -22.71
CA SER A 187 36.33 -29.39 -23.96
C SER A 187 37.83 -29.25 -23.77
N GLY A 188 38.25 -28.59 -22.68
CA GLY A 188 39.67 -28.43 -22.37
C GLY A 188 39.88 -27.76 -21.00
N ILE A 189 41.08 -27.98 -20.47
CA ILE A 189 41.59 -27.32 -19.26
C ILE A 189 42.98 -26.78 -19.61
N ASP A 190 43.19 -25.47 -19.55
CA ASP A 190 44.47 -24.88 -19.90
C ASP A 190 45.51 -24.97 -18.74
N GLU A 191 46.74 -24.59 -19.03
CA GLU A 191 47.87 -24.63 -18.08
C GLU A 191 47.64 -23.72 -16.86
N ASN A 192 46.76 -22.74 -16.98
CA ASN A 192 46.38 -21.82 -15.86
C ASN A 192 45.21 -22.37 -15.04
N GLY A 193 44.63 -23.50 -15.39
CA GLY A 193 43.48 -24.10 -14.74
C GLY A 193 42.14 -23.50 -15.16
N ASN A 194 42.09 -22.77 -16.31
CA ASN A 194 40.82 -22.30 -16.85
C ASN A 194 40.09 -23.46 -17.51
N VAL A 195 38.83 -23.61 -17.20
CA VAL A 195 37.98 -24.71 -17.67
C VAL A 195 37.06 -24.21 -18.77
N TYR A 196 37.11 -24.90 -19.94
CA TYR A 196 36.24 -24.63 -21.07
C TYR A 196 35.19 -25.73 -21.20
N VAL A 197 33.94 -25.33 -21.45
CA VAL A 197 32.80 -26.24 -21.57
C VAL A 197 32.09 -26.01 -22.90
N LEU A 198 31.96 -27.09 -23.67
CA LEU A 198 31.17 -27.14 -24.90
C LEU A 198 29.72 -27.46 -24.55
N LEU A 199 28.79 -26.60 -24.90
CA LEU A 199 27.35 -26.78 -24.67
C LEU A 199 26.70 -27.59 -25.80
N GLU A 200 25.48 -28.08 -25.59
CA GLU A 200 24.66 -28.84 -26.55
C GLU A 200 24.43 -28.08 -27.89
N ASN A 201 24.46 -26.74 -27.83
CA ASN A 201 24.33 -25.88 -29.01
C ASN A 201 25.64 -25.75 -29.84
N GLY A 202 26.71 -26.45 -29.46
CA GLY A 202 28.01 -26.42 -30.13
C GLY A 202 28.88 -25.20 -29.82
N ILE A 203 28.51 -24.38 -28.86
CA ILE A 203 29.27 -23.19 -28.44
C ILE A 203 30.10 -23.53 -27.21
N GLU A 204 31.39 -23.21 -27.28
CA GLU A 204 32.33 -23.36 -26.18
C GLU A 204 32.40 -22.09 -25.35
N HIS A 205 32.44 -22.24 -24.02
CA HIS A 205 32.53 -21.14 -23.08
C HIS A 205 33.60 -21.39 -22.01
N LEU A 206 34.34 -20.33 -21.68
CA LEU A 206 35.16 -20.29 -20.48
C LEU A 206 34.24 -20.21 -19.23
N VAL A 207 34.47 -21.09 -18.27
CA VAL A 207 33.72 -21.14 -17.02
C VAL A 207 34.54 -20.50 -15.90
N GLU A 208 34.08 -19.40 -15.38
CA GLU A 208 34.73 -18.69 -14.28
C GLU A 208 34.11 -19.09 -12.93
N PRO A 209 34.90 -19.08 -11.85
CA PRO A 209 34.38 -19.33 -10.51
C PRO A 209 33.28 -18.33 -10.12
N THR A 210 32.24 -18.83 -9.45
CA THR A 210 31.13 -18.03 -8.91
C THR A 210 31.21 -18.02 -7.39
N SER A 211 30.82 -16.89 -6.79
CA SER A 211 30.81 -16.72 -5.35
C SER A 211 29.38 -16.78 -4.81
N TRP A 212 29.08 -17.78 -4.00
CA TRP A 212 27.82 -17.91 -3.26
C TRP A 212 27.96 -17.31 -1.85
N ARG A 213 26.89 -16.66 -1.38
CA ARG A 213 26.88 -15.96 -0.10
C ARG A 213 25.93 -16.64 0.89
N ASN A 214 26.40 -16.86 2.11
CA ASN A 214 25.57 -17.29 3.21
C ASN A 214 25.07 -16.05 3.97
N TYR A 215 23.75 -15.89 4.08
CA TYR A 215 23.13 -14.75 4.72
C TYR A 215 22.55 -15.11 6.07
N LYS A 216 22.78 -14.24 7.06
CA LYS A 216 22.06 -14.25 8.32
C LYS A 216 21.12 -13.06 8.37
N TYR A 217 19.86 -13.33 8.64
CA TYR A 217 18.84 -12.29 8.71
C TYR A 217 18.71 -11.80 10.15
N LYS A 218 18.92 -10.49 10.37
CA LYS A 218 18.70 -9.82 11.66
C LYS A 218 17.55 -8.83 11.53
N TYR A 219 16.66 -8.82 12.54
CA TYR A 219 15.61 -7.80 12.58
C TYR A 219 16.13 -6.56 13.32
N ASN A 220 16.19 -5.43 12.62
CA ASN A 220 16.50 -4.13 13.21
C ASN A 220 15.21 -3.50 13.76
N GLU A 221 15.07 -3.49 15.09
CA GLU A 221 13.88 -2.96 15.77
C GLU A 221 13.69 -1.45 15.58
N LYS A 222 14.79 -0.69 15.40
CA LYS A 222 14.75 0.77 15.23
C LYS A 222 14.22 1.16 13.86
N GLU A 223 14.71 0.50 12.82
CA GLU A 223 14.30 0.76 11.43
C GLU A 223 13.10 -0.07 10.99
N LYS A 224 12.66 -1.04 11.79
CA LYS A 224 11.60 -2.03 11.47
C LYS A 224 11.86 -2.77 10.16
N LYS A 225 13.12 -3.05 9.86
CA LYS A 225 13.57 -3.77 8.67
C LYS A 225 14.33 -5.03 9.05
N VAL A 226 14.31 -6.02 8.15
CA VAL A 226 15.24 -7.15 8.20
C VAL A 226 16.49 -6.73 7.44
N GLU A 227 17.62 -6.81 8.11
CA GLU A 227 18.93 -6.60 7.53
C GLU A 227 19.56 -7.95 7.19
N GLU A 228 20.18 -8.01 6.02
CA GLU A 228 20.93 -9.18 5.55
C GLU A 228 22.41 -8.96 5.89
N GLU A 229 22.97 -9.87 6.65
CA GLU A 229 24.39 -9.88 6.96
C GLU A 229 25.04 -11.08 6.27
N ILE A 230 26.02 -10.85 5.43
CA ILE A 230 26.82 -11.92 4.84
C ILE A 230 27.73 -12.48 5.93
N VAL A 231 27.52 -13.74 6.30
CA VAL A 231 28.30 -14.42 7.34
C VAL A 231 29.41 -15.31 6.78
N GLY A 232 29.29 -15.66 5.50
CA GLY A 232 30.33 -16.41 4.80
C GLY A 232 30.10 -16.43 3.29
N THR A 233 31.15 -16.77 2.55
CA THR A 233 31.12 -16.94 1.10
C THR A 233 31.79 -18.27 0.71
N PHE A 234 31.33 -18.83 -0.38
CA PHE A 234 31.93 -19.99 -1.04
C PHE A 234 32.17 -19.68 -2.51
N GLU A 235 33.38 -19.86 -2.97
CA GLU A 235 33.79 -19.61 -4.35
C GLU A 235 34.25 -20.91 -5.00
N GLN A 236 33.67 -21.26 -6.16
CA GLN A 236 34.00 -22.45 -6.94
C GLN A 236 33.44 -22.32 -8.35
N LEU A 237 33.87 -23.18 -9.28
CA LEU A 237 33.24 -23.33 -10.60
C LEU A 237 31.76 -23.71 -10.44
N PRO A 238 30.82 -23.03 -11.15
CA PRO A 238 29.39 -23.27 -11.01
C PRO A 238 28.92 -24.51 -11.77
N ILE A 239 29.67 -25.62 -11.66
CA ILE A 239 29.42 -26.90 -12.35
C ILE A 239 29.48 -28.07 -11.38
N ARG A 240 28.89 -29.19 -11.79
CA ARG A 240 29.00 -30.52 -11.19
C ARG A 240 29.11 -31.59 -12.27
N LEU A 241 29.68 -32.73 -11.92
CA LEU A 241 29.59 -33.91 -12.78
C LEU A 241 28.11 -34.30 -12.96
N ALA A 242 27.74 -34.66 -14.19
CA ALA A 242 26.35 -34.84 -14.57
C ALA A 242 26.07 -36.01 -15.52
N TRP A 243 26.81 -37.10 -15.47
CA TRP A 243 26.32 -38.34 -16.06
C TRP A 243 25.10 -38.87 -15.33
N ALA A 244 25.04 -38.60 -14.01
CA ALA A 244 23.86 -38.87 -13.18
C ALA A 244 23.58 -37.75 -12.18
N ILE A 245 22.29 -37.51 -11.91
CA ILE A 245 21.81 -36.67 -10.81
C ILE A 245 20.62 -37.35 -10.13
N THR A 246 20.30 -36.93 -8.89
CA THR A 246 19.11 -37.46 -8.24
C THR A 246 17.84 -36.83 -8.82
N VAL A 247 16.73 -37.58 -8.82
CA VAL A 247 15.40 -37.07 -9.20
C VAL A 247 15.06 -35.79 -8.44
N HIS A 248 15.40 -35.66 -7.17
CA HIS A 248 15.19 -34.46 -6.36
C HIS A 248 15.92 -33.23 -6.94
N LYS A 249 17.19 -33.41 -7.32
CA LYS A 249 18.00 -32.32 -7.90
C LYS A 249 17.61 -31.97 -9.35
N SER A 250 16.93 -32.89 -10.05
CA SER A 250 16.39 -32.61 -11.38
C SER A 250 15.12 -31.77 -11.38
N GLN A 251 14.53 -31.52 -10.22
CA GLN A 251 13.30 -30.74 -10.10
C GLN A 251 13.50 -29.32 -10.65
N GLY A 252 12.61 -28.87 -11.53
CA GLY A 252 12.73 -27.58 -12.22
C GLY A 252 13.52 -27.64 -13.52
N LEU A 253 14.40 -28.63 -13.71
CA LEU A 253 15.23 -28.78 -14.91
C LEU A 253 14.48 -29.46 -16.07
N THR A 254 15.04 -29.34 -17.27
CA THR A 254 14.47 -29.91 -18.49
C THR A 254 15.62 -30.42 -19.37
N PHE A 255 15.48 -31.62 -19.91
CA PHE A 255 16.52 -32.27 -20.70
C PHE A 255 15.94 -32.86 -21.99
N SER A 256 16.71 -32.85 -23.03
CA SER A 256 16.37 -33.49 -24.33
C SER A 256 16.48 -35.02 -24.26
N ARG A 257 17.44 -35.56 -23.51
CA ARG A 257 17.79 -36.97 -23.41
C ARG A 257 17.96 -37.39 -21.93
N VAL A 258 17.18 -38.38 -21.49
CA VAL A 258 17.15 -38.81 -20.08
C VAL A 258 17.15 -40.34 -19.98
N VAL A 259 18.02 -40.85 -19.14
CA VAL A 259 17.93 -42.22 -18.63
C VAL A 259 17.26 -42.21 -17.27
N VAL A 260 16.13 -42.86 -17.11
CA VAL A 260 15.46 -43.00 -15.81
C VAL A 260 15.81 -44.33 -15.20
N ASP A 261 16.47 -44.27 -14.05
CA ASP A 261 16.88 -45.43 -13.27
C ASP A 261 16.15 -45.48 -11.92
N LEU A 262 15.12 -46.31 -11.83
CA LEU A 262 14.33 -46.54 -10.62
C LEU A 262 14.71 -47.85 -9.93
N THR A 263 15.83 -48.49 -10.27
CA THR A 263 16.29 -49.76 -9.67
C THR A 263 16.52 -49.62 -8.16
N GLY A 264 16.84 -48.43 -7.66
CA GLY A 264 16.93 -48.11 -6.25
C GLY A 264 15.59 -48.05 -5.48
N GLY A 265 14.47 -48.29 -6.17
CA GLY A 265 13.11 -48.19 -5.66
C GLY A 265 12.58 -46.75 -5.61
N VAL A 266 11.25 -46.61 -5.68
CA VAL A 266 10.53 -45.33 -5.54
C VAL A 266 10.05 -45.23 -4.09
N PHE A 267 10.47 -44.20 -3.38
CA PHE A 267 10.17 -44.05 -1.94
C PHE A 267 9.39 -42.77 -1.59
N ALA A 268 9.25 -41.85 -2.55
CA ALA A 268 8.52 -40.59 -2.36
C ALA A 268 7.38 -40.44 -3.37
N GLY A 269 6.24 -39.92 -2.92
CA GLY A 269 5.12 -39.60 -3.81
C GLY A 269 5.54 -38.62 -4.89
N GLY A 270 5.11 -38.83 -6.13
CA GLY A 270 5.43 -37.99 -7.28
C GLY A 270 6.81 -38.22 -7.90
N GLN A 271 7.67 -39.07 -7.32
CA GLN A 271 9.06 -39.24 -7.75
C GLN A 271 9.16 -39.74 -9.21
N THR A 272 8.36 -40.72 -9.59
CA THR A 272 8.26 -41.25 -10.97
C THR A 272 7.79 -40.16 -11.94
N TYR A 273 6.74 -39.41 -11.58
CA TYR A 273 6.26 -38.30 -12.38
C TYR A 273 7.36 -37.23 -12.60
N VAL A 274 8.06 -36.83 -11.53
CA VAL A 274 9.15 -35.86 -11.65
C VAL A 274 10.23 -36.34 -12.57
N ALA A 275 10.69 -37.60 -12.43
CA ALA A 275 11.74 -38.16 -13.28
C ALA A 275 11.34 -38.14 -14.76
N LEU A 276 10.17 -38.67 -15.10
CA LEU A 276 9.68 -38.75 -16.47
C LEU A 276 9.42 -37.38 -17.10
N SER A 277 8.85 -36.46 -16.30
CA SER A 277 8.52 -35.10 -16.75
C SER A 277 9.73 -34.21 -17.00
N ARG A 278 10.96 -34.67 -16.71
CA ARG A 278 12.19 -33.95 -17.08
C ARG A 278 12.50 -34.04 -18.56
N CYS A 279 12.08 -35.11 -19.21
CA CYS A 279 12.32 -35.29 -20.65
C CYS A 279 11.31 -34.48 -21.48
N THR A 280 11.79 -33.93 -22.60
CA THR A 280 10.96 -33.16 -23.55
C THR A 280 10.13 -34.03 -24.47
N SER A 281 10.58 -35.27 -24.77
CA SER A 281 9.90 -36.20 -25.67
C SER A 281 10.01 -37.65 -25.20
N LEU A 282 9.13 -38.51 -25.72
CA LEU A 282 9.19 -39.94 -25.44
C LEU A 282 10.41 -40.60 -26.08
N GLU A 283 10.86 -40.12 -27.24
CA GLU A 283 12.04 -40.63 -27.95
C GLU A 283 13.34 -40.41 -27.17
N GLY A 284 13.45 -39.27 -26.48
CA GLY A 284 14.63 -38.95 -25.67
C GLY A 284 14.69 -39.71 -24.34
N LEU A 285 13.63 -40.46 -23.99
CA LEU A 285 13.54 -41.21 -22.75
C LEU A 285 14.08 -42.63 -22.90
N VAL A 286 14.88 -43.07 -21.94
CA VAL A 286 15.31 -44.46 -21.72
C VAL A 286 14.99 -44.90 -20.31
N LEU A 287 14.48 -46.08 -20.13
CA LEU A 287 14.18 -46.70 -18.83
C LEU A 287 15.14 -47.83 -18.52
N LYS A 288 15.82 -47.78 -17.39
CA LYS A 288 16.68 -48.89 -16.90
C LYS A 288 15.88 -49.99 -16.21
N SER A 289 14.66 -49.66 -15.74
CA SER A 289 13.71 -50.63 -15.17
C SER A 289 12.33 -50.41 -15.76
N ARG A 290 11.54 -51.48 -15.87
CA ARG A 290 10.12 -51.34 -16.26
C ARG A 290 9.35 -50.60 -15.20
N ILE A 291 8.52 -49.65 -15.62
CA ILE A 291 7.62 -48.94 -14.72
C ILE A 291 6.38 -49.75 -14.51
N SER A 292 6.05 -50.01 -13.28
CA SER A 292 4.88 -50.76 -12.81
C SER A 292 3.91 -49.84 -12.07
N PRO A 293 2.64 -50.26 -11.85
CA PRO A 293 1.70 -49.48 -11.04
C PRO A 293 2.20 -49.17 -9.62
N HIS A 294 3.08 -50.00 -9.07
CA HIS A 294 3.66 -49.79 -7.74
C HIS A 294 4.65 -48.66 -7.66
N ASP A 295 5.25 -48.28 -8.79
CA ASP A 295 6.21 -47.16 -8.92
C ASP A 295 5.49 -45.81 -9.05
N ILE A 296 4.16 -45.84 -9.16
CA ILE A 296 3.33 -44.64 -9.32
C ILE A 296 2.40 -44.56 -8.11
N PHE A 297 2.65 -43.57 -7.26
CA PHE A 297 1.74 -43.29 -6.18
C PHE A 297 1.70 -41.79 -5.84
N VAL A 298 0.53 -41.37 -5.43
CA VAL A 298 0.24 -39.98 -4.99
C VAL A 298 -0.41 -40.05 -3.62
N ARG A 299 -0.03 -39.17 -2.72
CA ARG A 299 -0.62 -39.10 -1.38
C ARG A 299 -2.10 -38.72 -1.45
N LYS A 300 -2.90 -39.34 -0.59
CA LYS A 300 -4.37 -39.13 -0.55
C LYS A 300 -4.73 -37.68 -0.29
N GLU A 301 -3.94 -36.99 0.53
CA GLU A 301 -4.11 -35.56 0.86
C GLU A 301 -3.99 -34.68 -0.38
N ILE A 302 -3.08 -35.00 -1.30
CA ILE A 302 -2.91 -34.29 -2.58
C ILE A 302 -4.13 -34.51 -3.47
N VAL A 303 -4.61 -35.76 -3.57
CA VAL A 303 -5.81 -36.10 -4.36
C VAL A 303 -7.04 -35.36 -3.83
N GLN A 304 -7.20 -35.25 -2.51
CA GLN A 304 -8.28 -34.49 -1.90
C GLN A 304 -8.16 -32.99 -2.17
N PHE A 305 -6.94 -32.46 -2.06
CA PHE A 305 -6.68 -31.04 -2.33
C PHE A 305 -6.92 -30.66 -3.80
N SER A 306 -6.56 -31.55 -4.73
CA SER A 306 -6.73 -31.30 -6.17
C SER A 306 -8.20 -31.26 -6.62
N GLN A 307 -9.13 -31.80 -5.84
CA GLN A 307 -10.57 -31.69 -6.13
C GLN A 307 -11.09 -30.24 -6.09
N MET A 308 -10.35 -29.33 -5.44
CA MET A 308 -10.68 -27.90 -5.41
C MET A 308 -10.08 -27.13 -6.60
N PHE A 309 -9.29 -27.77 -7.47
CA PHE A 309 -8.65 -27.10 -8.58
C PHE A 309 -9.69 -26.63 -9.60
N ASN A 310 -9.59 -25.37 -9.99
CA ASN A 310 -10.48 -24.76 -10.98
C ASN A 310 -11.97 -24.85 -10.64
N ASP A 311 -12.32 -24.95 -9.34
CA ASP A 311 -13.69 -24.90 -8.88
C ASP A 311 -14.30 -23.53 -9.21
N ARG A 312 -15.22 -23.52 -10.18
CA ARG A 312 -15.87 -22.30 -10.68
C ARG A 312 -16.63 -21.57 -9.58
N GLN A 313 -17.34 -22.28 -8.71
CA GLN A 313 -18.11 -21.67 -7.63
C GLN A 313 -17.18 -20.98 -6.62
N LEU A 314 -16.07 -21.65 -6.26
CA LEU A 314 -15.05 -21.09 -5.38
C LEU A 314 -14.38 -19.85 -5.99
N ILE A 315 -14.06 -19.90 -7.28
CA ILE A 315 -13.47 -18.78 -8.02
C ILE A 315 -14.43 -17.59 -8.07
N GLU A 316 -15.67 -17.79 -8.53
CA GLU A 316 -16.71 -16.75 -8.63
C GLU A 316 -17.00 -16.10 -7.27
N LYS A 317 -17.15 -16.93 -6.22
CA LYS A 317 -17.32 -16.44 -4.85
C LYS A 317 -16.15 -15.57 -4.42
N SER A 318 -14.92 -16.02 -4.63
CA SER A 318 -13.72 -15.30 -4.21
C SER A 318 -13.50 -14.01 -5.01
N LEU A 319 -13.84 -13.99 -6.29
CA LEU A 319 -13.85 -12.77 -7.10
C LEU A 319 -14.87 -11.77 -6.57
N CYS A 320 -16.09 -12.20 -6.28
CA CYS A 320 -17.14 -11.36 -5.72
C CYS A 320 -16.73 -10.77 -4.35
N GLU A 321 -16.12 -11.59 -3.48
CA GLU A 321 -15.59 -11.15 -2.19
C GLU A 321 -14.46 -10.12 -2.34
N SER A 322 -13.54 -10.34 -3.28
CA SER A 322 -12.44 -9.44 -3.58
C SER A 322 -12.92 -8.09 -4.14
N GLU A 323 -13.87 -8.11 -5.08
CA GLU A 323 -14.51 -6.91 -5.62
C GLU A 323 -15.19 -6.10 -4.50
N ALA A 324 -15.91 -6.78 -3.60
CA ALA A 324 -16.54 -6.12 -2.46
C ALA A 324 -15.51 -5.43 -1.55
N GLU A 325 -14.37 -6.09 -1.27
CA GLU A 325 -13.29 -5.50 -0.47
C GLU A 325 -12.68 -4.27 -1.11
N LEU A 326 -12.43 -4.30 -2.43
CA LEU A 326 -11.93 -3.14 -3.17
C LEU A 326 -12.93 -1.97 -3.12
N LEU A 327 -14.22 -2.24 -3.27
CA LEU A 327 -15.28 -1.24 -3.20
C LEU A 327 -15.40 -0.65 -1.79
N TYR A 328 -15.33 -1.46 -0.73
CA TYR A 328 -15.28 -0.96 0.65
C TYR A 328 -14.04 -0.10 0.92
N ALA A 329 -12.87 -0.50 0.42
CA ALA A 329 -11.64 0.27 0.54
C ALA A 329 -11.73 1.61 -0.21
N ARG A 330 -12.30 1.62 -1.42
CA ARG A 330 -12.59 2.83 -2.19
C ARG A 330 -13.54 3.75 -1.43
N ALA A 331 -14.65 3.24 -0.93
CA ALA A 331 -15.59 4.01 -0.13
C ALA A 331 -14.92 4.65 1.10
N ALA A 332 -14.09 3.90 1.82
CA ALA A 332 -13.34 4.41 2.98
C ALA A 332 -12.32 5.50 2.59
N HIS A 333 -11.64 5.35 1.46
CA HIS A 333 -10.70 6.35 0.94
C HIS A 333 -11.44 7.65 0.53
N SER A 334 -12.51 7.52 -0.25
CA SER A 334 -13.32 8.65 -0.73
C SER A 334 -13.99 9.39 0.43
N PHE A 335 -14.39 8.67 1.48
CA PHE A 335 -14.90 9.29 2.72
C PHE A 335 -13.84 10.15 3.41
N LYS A 336 -12.61 9.67 3.52
CA LYS A 336 -11.50 10.42 4.12
C LYS A 336 -11.13 11.67 3.31
N SER A 337 -11.23 11.61 1.99
CA SER A 337 -10.98 12.75 1.09
C SER A 337 -12.16 13.71 0.95
N GLY A 338 -13.31 13.42 1.61
CA GLY A 338 -14.51 14.28 1.57
C GLY A 338 -15.36 14.14 0.32
N ASN A 339 -15.07 13.17 -0.57
CA ASN A 339 -15.88 12.89 -1.76
C ASN A 339 -17.09 12.04 -1.39
N VAL A 340 -18.19 12.71 -0.98
CA VAL A 340 -19.41 12.04 -0.49
C VAL A 340 -20.09 11.22 -1.60
N LYS A 341 -20.12 11.71 -2.84
CA LYS A 341 -20.79 11.02 -3.97
C LYS A 341 -20.12 9.67 -4.22
N ASP A 342 -18.81 9.66 -4.46
CA ASP A 342 -18.05 8.42 -4.70
C ASP A 342 -18.10 7.47 -3.50
N THR A 343 -18.13 8.01 -2.27
CA THR A 343 -18.30 7.21 -1.04
C THR A 343 -19.61 6.43 -1.07
N VAL A 344 -20.73 7.07 -1.37
CA VAL A 344 -22.06 6.44 -1.36
C VAL A 344 -22.18 5.44 -2.50
N GLU A 345 -21.72 5.78 -3.71
CA GLU A 345 -21.74 4.89 -4.87
C GLU A 345 -20.90 3.62 -4.62
N ALA A 346 -19.66 3.79 -4.18
CA ALA A 346 -18.77 2.66 -3.89
C ALA A 346 -19.29 1.80 -2.73
N PHE A 347 -19.83 2.42 -1.68
CA PHE A 347 -20.40 1.70 -0.54
C PHE A 347 -21.65 0.90 -0.93
N ALA A 348 -22.57 1.48 -1.69
CA ALA A 348 -23.78 0.78 -2.17
C ALA A 348 -23.41 -0.41 -3.07
N ALA A 349 -22.45 -0.22 -3.99
CA ALA A 349 -21.92 -1.29 -4.82
C ALA A 349 -21.24 -2.40 -3.99
N ALA A 350 -20.49 -2.06 -2.95
CA ALA A 350 -19.88 -3.03 -2.05
C ALA A 350 -20.93 -3.87 -1.30
N VAL A 351 -21.96 -3.21 -0.75
CA VAL A 351 -23.05 -3.89 -0.01
C VAL A 351 -23.84 -4.83 -0.92
N SER A 352 -24.07 -4.47 -2.20
CA SER A 352 -24.74 -5.35 -3.15
C SER A 352 -23.96 -6.62 -3.47
N LYS A 353 -22.63 -6.57 -3.41
CA LYS A 353 -21.74 -7.74 -3.59
C LYS A 353 -21.63 -8.57 -2.32
N ARG A 354 -21.43 -7.91 -1.17
CA ARG A 354 -21.29 -8.57 0.14
C ARG A 354 -21.81 -7.64 1.24
N ASN A 355 -22.97 -8.00 1.80
CA ASN A 355 -23.54 -7.24 2.92
C ASN A 355 -22.82 -7.55 4.23
N GLU A 356 -21.93 -6.63 4.64
CA GLU A 356 -21.22 -6.73 5.92
C GLU A 356 -21.91 -6.01 7.08
N LEU A 357 -22.98 -5.25 6.80
CA LEU A 357 -23.67 -4.44 7.82
C LEU A 357 -24.32 -5.30 8.92
N GLU A 358 -24.63 -6.55 8.62
CA GLU A 358 -25.23 -7.48 9.59
C GLU A 358 -24.20 -8.17 10.49
N LYS A 359 -22.91 -8.07 10.18
CA LYS A 359 -21.86 -8.65 11.03
C LYS A 359 -21.83 -7.95 12.39
N PRO A 360 -21.80 -8.71 13.51
CA PRO A 360 -21.82 -8.15 14.87
C PRO A 360 -20.71 -7.14 15.13
N GLU A 361 -19.52 -7.37 14.55
CA GLU A 361 -18.35 -6.49 14.67
C GLU A 361 -18.60 -5.13 13.99
N VAL A 362 -19.22 -5.14 12.82
CA VAL A 362 -19.55 -3.92 12.06
C VAL A 362 -20.65 -3.15 12.77
N GLN A 363 -21.70 -3.84 13.25
CA GLN A 363 -22.77 -3.22 14.02
C GLN A 363 -22.24 -2.58 15.32
N ARG A 364 -21.33 -3.27 16.02
CA ARG A 364 -20.67 -2.71 17.21
C ARG A 364 -19.87 -1.45 16.88
N LEU A 365 -19.08 -1.49 15.78
CA LEU A 365 -18.31 -0.32 15.34
C LEU A 365 -19.21 0.86 14.98
N LEU A 366 -20.29 0.61 14.24
CA LEU A 366 -21.27 1.65 13.87
C LEU A 366 -21.92 2.26 15.12
N ARG A 367 -22.35 1.44 16.09
CA ARG A 367 -22.92 1.94 17.36
C ARG A 367 -21.92 2.83 18.11
N MET A 368 -20.66 2.40 18.22
CA MET A 368 -19.61 3.21 18.88
C MET A 368 -19.39 4.56 18.16
N LYS A 369 -19.35 4.55 16.82
CA LYS A 369 -19.19 5.78 16.03
C LYS A 369 -20.38 6.71 16.19
N LEU A 370 -21.61 6.20 16.12
CA LEU A 370 -22.84 6.97 16.35
C LEU A 370 -22.87 7.58 17.76
N GLN A 371 -22.50 6.81 18.77
CA GLN A 371 -22.41 7.31 20.15
C GLN A 371 -21.39 8.45 20.26
N THR A 372 -20.20 8.30 19.68
CA THR A 372 -19.17 9.35 19.65
C THR A 372 -19.69 10.62 18.96
N MET A 373 -20.33 10.48 17.79
CA MET A 373 -20.92 11.62 17.06
C MET A 373 -22.01 12.33 17.88
N ASN A 374 -22.88 11.59 18.56
CA ASN A 374 -23.92 12.16 19.39
C ASN A 374 -23.33 12.92 20.60
N THR A 375 -22.29 12.36 21.24
CA THR A 375 -21.57 13.03 22.32
C THR A 375 -20.92 14.34 21.83
N GLN A 376 -20.24 14.29 20.69
CA GLN A 376 -19.63 15.50 20.09
C GLN A 376 -20.68 16.56 19.73
N ARG A 377 -21.83 16.16 19.17
CA ARG A 377 -22.93 17.08 18.87
C ARG A 377 -23.47 17.74 20.14
N ALA A 378 -23.66 16.97 21.22
CA ALA A 378 -24.10 17.50 22.50
C ALA A 378 -23.10 18.51 23.08
N GLN A 379 -21.79 18.20 23.01
CA GLN A 379 -20.74 19.13 23.45
C GLN A 379 -20.72 20.42 22.62
N ILE A 380 -20.81 20.31 21.28
CA ILE A 380 -20.88 21.49 20.40
C ILE A 380 -22.11 22.36 20.75
N LYS A 381 -23.26 21.74 20.99
CA LYS A 381 -24.47 22.47 21.40
C LYS A 381 -24.24 23.23 22.72
N LYS A 382 -23.72 22.55 23.73
CA LYS A 382 -23.41 23.14 25.03
C LYS A 382 -22.43 24.31 24.91
N LEU A 383 -21.34 24.14 24.16
CA LEU A 383 -20.37 25.22 23.94
C LEU A 383 -20.97 26.42 23.21
N ARG A 384 -21.87 26.21 22.25
CA ARG A 384 -22.58 27.31 21.58
C ARG A 384 -23.48 28.09 22.56
N GLU A 385 -24.17 27.39 23.44
CA GLU A 385 -25.01 27.98 24.48
C GLU A 385 -24.16 28.79 25.48
N GLU A 386 -23.02 28.27 25.91
CA GLU A 386 -22.07 28.95 26.79
C GLU A 386 -21.48 30.21 26.13
N ILE A 387 -21.08 30.12 24.85
CA ILE A 387 -20.58 31.28 24.09
C ILE A 387 -21.67 32.34 23.93
N HIS A 388 -22.91 31.93 23.70
CA HIS A 388 -24.03 32.88 23.59
C HIS A 388 -24.26 33.60 24.93
N ALA A 389 -24.32 32.84 26.02
CA ALA A 389 -24.49 33.41 27.36
C ALA A 389 -23.35 34.39 27.71
N GLN A 390 -22.10 34.02 27.40
CA GLN A 390 -20.93 34.90 27.57
C GLN A 390 -21.05 36.21 26.78
N ARG A 391 -21.51 36.13 25.52
CA ARG A 391 -21.72 37.33 24.70
C ARG A 391 -22.81 38.25 25.26
N GLU A 392 -23.88 37.70 25.77
CA GLU A 392 -24.92 38.52 26.37
C GLU A 392 -24.41 39.24 27.64
N ILE A 393 -23.66 38.55 28.50
CA ILE A 393 -23.00 39.18 29.66
C ILE A 393 -22.04 40.31 29.23
N GLN A 394 -21.26 40.07 28.16
CA GLN A 394 -20.36 41.10 27.64
C GLN A 394 -21.13 42.34 27.13
N LYS A 395 -22.29 42.15 26.49
CA LYS A 395 -23.16 43.25 26.05
C LYS A 395 -23.71 44.04 27.24
N GLU A 396 -24.11 43.37 28.31
CA GLU A 396 -24.57 44.03 29.56
C GLU A 396 -23.46 44.91 30.13
N TYR A 397 -22.26 44.37 30.33
CA TYR A 397 -21.11 45.17 30.79
C TYR A 397 -20.74 46.28 29.81
N ALA A 398 -20.83 46.08 28.53
CA ALA A 398 -20.60 47.13 27.56
C ALA A 398 -21.62 48.26 27.72
N HIS A 399 -22.90 47.93 28.00
CA HIS A 399 -23.93 48.92 28.25
C HIS A 399 -23.69 49.72 29.55
N GLU A 400 -23.22 49.06 30.60
CA GLU A 400 -22.84 49.74 31.85
C GLU A 400 -21.70 50.75 31.59
N TYR A 401 -20.64 50.33 30.89
CA TYR A 401 -19.55 51.25 30.53
C TYR A 401 -20.03 52.42 29.63
N TYR A 402 -20.97 52.16 28.74
CA TYR A 402 -21.61 53.21 27.94
C TYR A 402 -22.36 54.21 28.79
N LEU A 403 -23.12 53.76 29.78
CA LEU A 403 -23.82 54.63 30.74
C LEU A 403 -22.83 55.43 31.58
N MET A 404 -21.78 54.80 32.10
CA MET A 404 -20.68 55.50 32.81
C MET A 404 -20.06 56.59 31.96
N GLY A 405 -19.79 56.31 30.67
CA GLY A 405 -19.27 57.32 29.72
C GLY A 405 -20.22 58.51 29.58
N ASN A 406 -21.52 58.28 29.47
CA ASN A 406 -22.53 59.35 29.45
C ASN A 406 -22.56 60.16 30.75
N GLU A 407 -22.42 59.50 31.90
CA GLU A 407 -22.35 60.22 33.21
C GLU A 407 -21.08 61.06 33.35
N CYS A 408 -19.94 60.56 32.82
CA CYS A 408 -18.71 61.35 32.79
C CYS A 408 -18.89 62.67 32.00
N ILE A 409 -19.69 62.67 30.94
CA ILE A 409 -20.00 63.89 30.19
C ILE A 409 -20.96 64.79 30.97
N THR A 410 -22.08 64.23 31.48
CA THR A 410 -23.21 65.02 31.98
C THR A 410 -23.03 65.45 33.41
N LYS A 411 -22.38 64.65 34.28
CA LYS A 411 -22.22 64.93 35.72
C LYS A 411 -20.80 65.37 36.08
N ALA A 412 -19.79 64.67 35.51
CA ALA A 412 -18.39 64.94 35.88
C ALA A 412 -17.70 65.98 34.97
N HIS A 413 -18.29 66.32 33.86
CA HIS A 413 -17.71 67.22 32.85
C HIS A 413 -16.29 66.79 32.42
N ASP A 414 -16.00 65.47 32.41
CA ASP A 414 -14.73 64.88 31.99
C ASP A 414 -14.89 64.07 30.70
N PRO A 415 -14.70 64.69 29.51
CA PRO A 415 -14.82 64.01 28.24
C PRO A 415 -13.75 62.96 28.03
N ASN A 416 -12.55 63.10 28.63
CA ASN A 416 -11.50 62.11 28.49
C ASN A 416 -11.82 60.82 29.25
N ALA A 417 -12.44 60.92 30.44
CA ALA A 417 -12.95 59.76 31.17
C ALA A 417 -14.12 59.08 30.42
N ALA A 418 -14.95 59.90 29.75
CA ALA A 418 -16.03 59.37 28.91
C ALA A 418 -15.48 58.54 27.73
N ILE A 419 -14.49 59.03 27.00
CA ILE A 419 -13.84 58.32 25.89
C ILE A 419 -13.26 56.98 26.39
N ARG A 420 -12.53 56.98 27.53
CA ARG A 420 -12.03 55.72 28.14
C ARG A 420 -13.14 54.71 28.46
N SER A 421 -14.28 55.19 28.93
CA SER A 421 -15.43 54.35 29.21
C SER A 421 -16.08 53.79 27.95
N PHE A 422 -16.27 54.62 26.91
CA PHE A 422 -16.72 54.15 25.58
C PHE A 422 -15.76 53.15 24.96
N ASP A 423 -14.45 53.34 25.13
CA ASP A 423 -13.44 52.39 24.66
C ASP A 423 -13.59 51.03 25.33
N LYS A 424 -13.84 51.00 26.63
CA LYS A 424 -14.13 49.76 27.37
C LYS A 424 -15.40 49.08 26.86
N ALA A 425 -16.48 49.88 26.67
CA ALA A 425 -17.72 49.37 26.08
C ALA A 425 -17.50 48.71 24.70
N LEU A 426 -16.76 49.38 23.84
CA LEU A 426 -16.48 48.93 22.49
C LEU A 426 -15.50 47.73 22.42
N ARG A 427 -14.61 47.55 23.39
CA ARG A 427 -13.81 46.33 23.52
C ARG A 427 -14.65 45.09 23.86
N LEU A 428 -15.68 45.27 24.71
CA LEU A 428 -16.59 44.20 25.10
C LEU A 428 -17.62 43.91 24.03
N TYR A 429 -18.15 44.97 23.40
CA TYR A 429 -19.15 44.86 22.33
C TYR A 429 -18.78 45.78 21.14
N PRO A 430 -17.95 45.32 20.19
CA PRO A 430 -17.50 46.14 19.07
C PRO A 430 -18.63 46.61 18.12
N GLU A 431 -19.77 45.93 18.11
CA GLU A 431 -20.94 46.28 17.29
C GLU A 431 -21.89 47.29 17.96
N PHE A 432 -21.49 47.89 19.07
CA PHE A 432 -22.32 48.83 19.83
C PHE A 432 -22.35 50.22 19.17
N VAL A 433 -23.29 50.42 18.23
CA VAL A 433 -23.42 51.62 17.41
C VAL A 433 -23.52 52.90 18.27
N ASP A 434 -24.34 52.92 19.31
CA ASP A 434 -24.52 54.11 20.14
C ASP A 434 -23.23 54.51 20.88
N ALA A 435 -22.40 53.54 21.28
CA ALA A 435 -21.11 53.83 21.90
C ALA A 435 -20.13 54.44 20.90
N TRP A 436 -20.10 53.95 19.65
CA TRP A 436 -19.32 54.56 18.57
C TRP A 436 -19.77 55.98 18.30
N VAL A 437 -21.07 56.25 18.20
CA VAL A 437 -21.64 57.59 17.97
C VAL A 437 -21.28 58.51 19.12
N ARG A 438 -21.47 58.10 20.35
CA ARG A 438 -21.18 58.96 21.54
C ARG A 438 -19.70 59.27 21.68
N LYS A 439 -18.84 58.26 21.44
CA LYS A 439 -17.39 58.51 21.41
C LYS A 439 -17.01 59.51 20.32
N GLY A 440 -17.54 59.35 19.09
CA GLY A 440 -17.31 60.23 17.97
C GLY A 440 -17.79 61.66 18.26
N VAL A 441 -18.99 61.84 18.86
CA VAL A 441 -19.50 63.16 19.27
C VAL A 441 -18.60 63.77 20.33
N THR A 442 -18.16 63.02 21.34
CA THR A 442 -17.27 63.54 22.40
C THR A 442 -15.92 64.01 21.84
N LEU A 443 -15.37 63.27 20.88
CA LEU A 443 -14.14 63.64 20.20
C LEU A 443 -14.32 64.90 19.32
N LEU A 444 -15.47 65.02 18.67
CA LEU A 444 -15.83 66.24 17.92
C LEU A 444 -15.92 67.46 18.81
N ASP A 445 -16.55 67.33 19.96
CA ASP A 445 -16.68 68.42 20.95
C ASP A 445 -15.33 68.84 21.53
N LEU A 446 -14.37 67.93 21.60
CA LEU A 446 -12.95 68.21 21.96
C LEU A 446 -12.11 68.82 20.82
N GLY A 447 -12.69 68.95 19.65
CA GLY A 447 -11.98 69.47 18.47
C GLY A 447 -11.18 68.44 17.66
N ASP A 448 -11.21 67.14 18.05
CA ASP A 448 -10.52 66.08 17.32
C ASP A 448 -11.42 65.49 16.21
N GLY A 449 -11.61 66.28 15.15
CA GLY A 449 -12.44 65.90 14.01
C GLY A 449 -11.98 64.61 13.31
N PHE A 450 -10.68 64.31 13.23
CA PHE A 450 -10.16 63.10 12.57
C PHE A 450 -10.53 61.83 13.31
N GLN A 451 -10.32 61.81 14.65
CA GLN A 451 -10.73 60.64 15.43
C GLN A 451 -12.26 60.53 15.50
N ALA A 452 -12.98 61.65 15.52
CA ALA A 452 -14.46 61.66 15.48
C ALA A 452 -14.96 60.98 14.19
N VAL A 453 -14.41 61.38 13.00
CA VAL A 453 -14.77 60.73 11.72
C VAL A 453 -14.46 59.22 11.77
N THR A 454 -13.33 58.81 12.33
CA THR A 454 -12.96 57.38 12.41
C THR A 454 -14.01 56.61 13.23
N CYS A 455 -14.44 57.10 14.38
CA CYS A 455 -15.47 56.46 15.21
C CYS A 455 -16.85 56.44 14.53
N LEU A 456 -17.21 57.53 13.87
CA LEU A 456 -18.50 57.68 13.17
C LEU A 456 -18.55 56.87 11.86
N ASN A 457 -17.41 56.61 11.24
CA ASN A 457 -17.31 55.66 10.12
C ASN A 457 -17.71 54.26 10.57
N GLU A 458 -17.22 53.80 11.72
CA GLU A 458 -17.62 52.50 12.26
C GLU A 458 -19.12 52.46 12.63
N ALA A 459 -19.64 53.54 13.24
CA ALA A 459 -21.05 53.67 13.52
C ALA A 459 -21.93 53.59 12.26
N VAL A 460 -21.52 54.27 11.15
CA VAL A 460 -22.23 54.22 9.85
C VAL A 460 -22.06 52.86 9.19
N ARG A 461 -20.90 52.24 9.30
CA ARG A 461 -20.64 50.88 8.77
C ARG A 461 -21.57 49.85 9.43
N LEU A 462 -21.70 49.91 10.76
CA LEU A 462 -22.54 49.00 11.56
C LEU A 462 -24.03 49.27 11.35
N ASN A 463 -24.42 50.55 11.26
CA ASN A 463 -25.79 50.95 10.97
C ASN A 463 -25.85 52.09 9.95
N PRO A 464 -25.94 51.79 8.64
CA PRO A 464 -26.02 52.77 7.58
C PRO A 464 -27.25 53.71 7.63
N LYS A 465 -28.29 53.34 8.37
CA LYS A 465 -29.52 54.13 8.57
C LYS A 465 -29.51 54.92 9.88
N SER A 466 -28.38 55.00 10.60
CA SER A 466 -28.27 55.79 11.80
C SER A 466 -28.19 57.31 11.48
N PHE A 467 -29.28 58.00 11.70
CA PHE A 467 -29.30 59.46 11.58
C PHE A 467 -28.21 60.10 12.45
N LYS A 468 -28.05 59.71 13.70
CA LYS A 468 -27.09 60.29 14.64
C LYS A 468 -25.66 60.11 14.13
N ALA A 469 -25.34 58.93 13.57
CA ALA A 469 -23.99 58.68 13.06
C ALA A 469 -23.65 59.57 11.84
N ARG A 470 -24.57 59.65 10.87
CA ARG A 470 -24.38 60.47 9.67
C ARG A 470 -24.36 61.94 9.99
N TYR A 471 -25.31 62.42 10.75
CA TYR A 471 -25.39 63.83 11.15
C TYR A 471 -24.11 64.31 11.84
N ASN A 472 -23.60 63.55 12.81
CA ASN A 472 -22.40 63.94 13.52
C ASN A 472 -21.12 63.72 12.68
N ARG A 473 -21.10 62.75 11.76
CA ARG A 473 -20.00 62.58 10.82
C ARG A 473 -19.95 63.76 9.84
N GLY A 474 -21.10 64.21 9.33
CA GLY A 474 -21.20 65.43 8.52
C GLY A 474 -20.65 66.66 9.27
N LYS A 475 -20.99 66.80 10.55
CA LYS A 475 -20.43 67.89 11.40
C LYS A 475 -18.92 67.77 11.53
N SER A 476 -18.38 66.54 11.71
CA SER A 476 -16.95 66.31 11.79
C SER A 476 -16.25 66.66 10.47
N TYR A 477 -16.87 66.34 9.33
CA TYR A 477 -16.37 66.70 8.00
C TYR A 477 -16.36 68.23 7.79
N LEU A 478 -17.42 68.95 8.21
CA LEU A 478 -17.45 70.41 8.16
C LEU A 478 -16.28 71.02 8.97
N GLN A 479 -16.04 70.55 10.19
CA GLN A 479 -14.95 71.03 11.03
C GLN A 479 -13.59 70.77 10.36
N LEU A 480 -13.46 69.67 9.63
CA LEU A 480 -12.23 69.32 8.87
C LEU A 480 -12.17 69.99 7.48
N LYS A 481 -13.20 70.72 7.09
CA LYS A 481 -13.33 71.37 5.78
C LYS A 481 -13.45 70.39 4.60
N TYR A 482 -13.94 69.17 4.86
CA TYR A 482 -14.29 68.17 3.84
C TYR A 482 -15.76 68.36 3.46
N TYR A 483 -15.99 69.41 2.66
CA TYR A 483 -17.33 69.88 2.40
C TYR A 483 -18.19 68.92 1.56
N ASP A 484 -17.62 68.27 0.57
CA ASP A 484 -18.31 67.33 -0.32
C ASP A 484 -18.81 66.11 0.50
N GLU A 485 -17.96 65.60 1.39
CA GLU A 485 -18.30 64.46 2.27
C GLU A 485 -19.36 64.93 3.30
N ALA A 486 -19.30 66.15 3.81
CA ALA A 486 -20.31 66.74 4.68
C ALA A 486 -21.65 66.80 4.00
N VAL A 487 -21.73 67.32 2.75
CA VAL A 487 -22.94 67.36 1.92
C VAL A 487 -23.52 65.96 1.78
N SER A 488 -22.68 64.98 1.41
CA SER A 488 -23.13 63.60 1.22
C SER A 488 -23.81 63.01 2.49
N ASP A 489 -23.23 63.28 3.64
CA ASP A 489 -23.76 62.74 4.92
C ASP A 489 -24.98 63.51 5.41
N PHE A 490 -25.00 64.81 5.27
CA PHE A 490 -26.19 65.59 5.61
C PHE A 490 -27.35 65.36 4.69
N MET A 491 -27.16 65.19 3.38
CA MET A 491 -28.23 64.76 2.50
C MET A 491 -28.87 63.47 2.98
N LYS A 492 -28.08 62.46 3.30
CA LYS A 492 -28.60 61.19 3.84
C LYS A 492 -29.22 61.36 5.23
N ALA A 493 -28.74 62.31 6.02
CA ALA A 493 -29.33 62.60 7.33
C ALA A 493 -30.69 63.25 7.18
N VAL A 494 -30.89 64.23 6.29
CA VAL A 494 -32.18 64.86 6.04
C VAL A 494 -33.16 63.87 5.40
N ASP A 495 -32.69 62.98 4.52
CA ASP A 495 -33.49 61.84 4.00
C ASP A 495 -34.05 60.97 5.14
N LEU A 496 -33.22 60.67 6.15
CA LEU A 496 -33.60 59.85 7.31
C LEU A 496 -34.52 60.59 8.30
N LYS A 497 -34.32 61.91 8.43
CA LYS A 497 -35.15 62.78 9.26
C LYS A 497 -35.45 64.13 8.59
N PRO A 498 -36.42 64.19 7.68
CA PRO A 498 -36.73 65.40 6.92
C PRO A 498 -37.19 66.61 7.75
N LYS A 499 -37.67 66.42 8.97
CA LYS A 499 -38.13 67.49 9.87
C LYS A 499 -37.08 67.93 10.90
N HIS A 500 -35.80 67.60 10.66
CA HIS A 500 -34.75 67.99 11.60
C HIS A 500 -34.06 69.29 11.14
N ALA A 501 -34.55 70.43 11.62
CA ALA A 501 -34.13 71.79 11.22
C ALA A 501 -32.56 71.95 11.22
N ALA A 502 -31.87 71.54 12.30
CA ALA A 502 -30.43 71.67 12.37
C ALA A 502 -29.65 70.85 11.31
N ALA A 503 -30.26 69.74 10.77
CA ALA A 503 -29.62 69.00 9.70
C ALA A 503 -29.70 69.72 8.35
N HIS A 504 -30.80 70.43 8.11
CA HIS A 504 -30.96 71.31 6.95
C HIS A 504 -30.04 72.53 7.04
N GLU A 505 -29.84 73.14 8.23
CA GLU A 505 -28.89 74.22 8.42
C GLU A 505 -27.46 73.82 8.07
N TYR A 506 -26.97 72.67 8.66
CA TYR A 506 -25.63 72.19 8.38
C TYR A 506 -25.45 71.77 6.89
N LEU A 507 -26.53 71.28 6.27
CA LEU A 507 -26.51 70.96 4.83
C LEU A 507 -26.43 72.27 4.00
N ALA A 508 -27.15 73.31 4.37
CA ALA A 508 -27.04 74.64 3.73
C ALA A 508 -25.65 75.23 3.91
N GLU A 509 -25.06 75.17 5.10
CA GLU A 509 -23.69 75.58 5.37
C GLU A 509 -22.67 74.80 4.49
N ALA A 510 -22.82 73.51 4.38
CA ALA A 510 -21.98 72.65 3.52
C ALA A 510 -22.09 73.07 2.04
N PHE A 511 -23.32 73.29 1.50
CA PHE A 511 -23.55 73.74 0.14
C PHE A 511 -22.99 75.16 -0.10
N LEU A 512 -23.01 76.06 0.84
CA LEU A 512 -22.35 77.37 0.67
C LEU A 512 -20.85 77.21 0.46
N HIS A 513 -20.21 76.30 1.15
CA HIS A 513 -18.78 76.06 1.03
C HIS A 513 -18.40 75.31 -0.25
N THR A 514 -19.30 74.55 -0.87
CA THR A 514 -19.11 73.90 -2.18
C THR A 514 -19.51 74.78 -3.35
N GLY A 515 -20.05 75.97 -3.09
CA GLY A 515 -20.44 76.95 -4.12
C GLY A 515 -21.85 76.72 -4.71
N GLU A 516 -22.66 75.89 -4.09
CA GLU A 516 -24.03 75.55 -4.53
C GLU A 516 -25.07 76.45 -3.84
N GLU A 517 -24.99 77.78 -4.11
CA GLU A 517 -25.75 78.83 -3.41
C GLU A 517 -27.29 78.63 -3.44
N GLU A 518 -27.82 78.15 -4.58
CA GLU A 518 -29.25 77.91 -4.73
C GLU A 518 -29.75 76.79 -3.84
N LEU A 519 -29.03 75.65 -3.71
CA LEU A 519 -29.36 74.58 -2.83
C LEU A 519 -29.17 74.97 -1.36
N ALA A 520 -28.19 75.79 -1.08
CA ALA A 520 -27.98 76.36 0.25
C ALA A 520 -29.17 77.18 0.73
N ARG A 521 -29.70 78.09 -0.14
CA ARG A 521 -30.90 78.87 0.21
C ARG A 521 -32.12 77.99 0.43
N GLN A 522 -32.37 77.03 -0.47
CA GLN A 522 -33.51 76.10 -0.33
C GLN A 522 -33.49 75.37 0.99
N HIS A 523 -32.33 74.82 1.41
CA HIS A 523 -32.23 74.11 2.68
C HIS A 523 -32.27 75.05 3.88
N GLN A 524 -31.77 76.29 3.78
CA GLN A 524 -31.92 77.29 4.83
C GLN A 524 -33.39 77.68 5.05
N ASP A 525 -34.13 77.94 3.95
CA ASP A 525 -35.59 78.25 4.03
C ASP A 525 -36.36 77.13 4.71
N ILE A 526 -36.06 75.86 4.35
CA ILE A 526 -36.66 74.68 5.00
C ILE A 526 -36.33 74.65 6.49
N ALA A 527 -35.10 74.94 6.88
CA ALA A 527 -34.69 75.00 8.26
C ALA A 527 -35.44 76.04 9.09
N ASP A 528 -35.62 77.27 8.47
CA ASP A 528 -36.31 78.38 9.10
C ASP A 528 -37.83 78.12 9.22
N GLU A 529 -38.45 77.50 8.24
CA GLU A 529 -39.84 77.04 8.30
C GLU A 529 -40.06 75.99 9.43
N LEU A 530 -39.14 74.99 9.55
CA LEU A 530 -39.21 73.99 10.57
C LEU A 530 -39.01 74.54 11.99
N ARG A 531 -38.27 75.63 12.14
CA ARG A 531 -38.10 76.36 13.44
C ARG A 531 -39.33 77.17 13.80
N ASN A 532 -39.88 77.92 12.81
CA ASN A 532 -41.01 78.78 13.02
C ASN A 532 -42.33 78.01 13.22
N GLY A 533 -42.48 76.85 12.52
CA GLY A 533 -43.64 75.98 12.66
C GLY A 533 -43.74 75.21 14.01
N ASN A 534 -42.69 75.22 14.85
CA ASN A 534 -42.72 74.63 16.19
C ASN A 534 -43.15 75.59 17.32
N HIS A 535 -43.56 76.85 16.96
CA HIS A 535 -44.02 77.86 17.88
C HIS A 535 -45.48 78.20 17.70
N SER A 536 -46.24 77.42 16.93
CA SER A 536 -47.70 77.54 16.79
C SER A 536 -48.45 76.34 17.36
#